data_ffab2c9c845e7d7dab69947b9874db08
#
_entry.id   ffab2c9c845e7d7dab69947b9874db08
#
_cell.length_a   1.000
_cell.length_b   1.000
_cell.length_c   1.000
_cell.angle_alpha   90.00
_cell.angle_beta   90.00
_cell.angle_gamma   90.00
#
_symmetry.space_group_name_H-M   'P 1'
#
loop_
_entity.id
_entity.type
_entity.pdbx_description
1 polymer ?
#
loop_
_entity_poly.entity_id
_entity_poly.type
_entity_poly.pdbx_seq_one_letter_code
_entity_poly.pdbx_strand_id
1 'polypeptide(L)'
;MSGVSDEEDFRQIAEAAFDLARTGRTERLMRFVEAGLPVDLVNGSGDSLLMLAAYHGHADTVRALIGAGADVDRRNDRDQSPLAGAVFKDFGAVAAALLEAGADPDAGTPSARQTAAMFDRDWL
;
A
#
# COMPACT_ATOMS: atom_id res chain seq x y z
N MET A 1 -14.14 32.00 14.14
CA MET A 1 -14.52 30.67 13.69
C MET A 1 -13.65 30.26 12.52
N SER A 2 -13.23 29.02 12.54
CA SER A 2 -12.44 28.47 11.44
C SER A 2 -13.25 28.38 10.15
N GLY A 3 -12.67 28.74 9.01
CA GLY A 3 -13.27 28.54 7.71
C GLY A 3 -13.04 27.17 7.13
N VAL A 4 -12.35 26.29 7.85
CA VAL A 4 -11.99 24.94 7.36
C VAL A 4 -13.07 23.98 7.80
N SER A 5 -13.62 23.21 6.86
CA SER A 5 -14.60 22.17 7.14
C SER A 5 -13.93 20.90 7.62
N ASP A 6 -14.69 20.04 8.29
CA ASP A 6 -14.20 18.71 8.71
C ASP A 6 -13.78 17.87 7.50
N GLU A 7 -14.48 18.00 6.38
CA GLU A 7 -14.13 17.30 5.14
C GLU A 7 -12.78 17.75 4.60
N GLU A 8 -12.51 19.07 4.64
CA GLU A 8 -11.25 19.61 4.18
C GLU A 8 -10.10 19.23 5.10
N ASP A 9 -10.33 19.24 6.41
CA ASP A 9 -9.35 18.77 7.38
C ASP A 9 -9.01 17.30 7.15
N PHE A 10 -10.01 16.48 6.91
CA PHE A 10 -9.80 15.07 6.61
C PHE A 10 -9.02 14.88 5.32
N ARG A 11 -9.35 15.64 4.28
CA ARG A 11 -8.64 15.58 3.00
C ARG A 11 -7.17 15.90 3.17
N GLN A 12 -6.84 16.93 3.94
CA GLN A 12 -5.45 17.32 4.19
C GLN A 12 -4.71 16.22 4.95
N ILE A 13 -5.34 15.62 5.94
CA ILE A 13 -4.77 14.50 6.70
C ILE A 13 -4.54 13.30 5.77
N ALA A 14 -5.53 12.99 4.94
CA ALA A 14 -5.44 11.87 3.98
C ALA A 14 -4.29 12.07 3.00
N GLU A 15 -4.16 13.26 2.42
CA GLU A 15 -3.07 13.59 1.49
C GLU A 15 -1.71 13.47 2.17
N ALA A 16 -1.60 13.95 3.40
CA ALA A 16 -0.36 13.81 4.17
C ALA A 16 -0.04 12.33 4.41
N ALA A 17 -1.04 11.52 4.74
CA ALA A 17 -0.85 10.08 4.96
C ALA A 17 -0.37 9.36 3.69
N PHE A 18 -0.96 9.67 2.54
CA PHE A 18 -0.51 9.09 1.27
C PHE A 18 0.94 9.46 0.96
N ASP A 19 1.34 10.72 1.21
CA ASP A 19 2.73 11.13 1.01
C ASP A 19 3.68 10.42 1.97
N LEU A 20 3.28 10.21 3.22
CA LEU A 20 4.08 9.46 4.19
C LEU A 20 4.26 8.01 3.76
N ALA A 21 3.23 7.39 3.18
CA ALA A 21 3.31 6.04 2.65
C ALA A 21 4.28 5.97 1.46
N ARG A 22 4.20 6.92 0.53
CA ARG A 22 5.10 6.98 -0.64
C ARG A 22 6.55 7.17 -0.25
N THR A 23 6.81 7.90 0.82
CA THR A 23 8.17 8.25 1.25
C THR A 23 8.70 7.36 2.36
N GLY A 24 7.91 6.39 2.81
CA GLY A 24 8.36 5.42 3.81
C GLY A 24 8.52 5.99 5.21
N ARG A 25 7.75 7.02 5.55
CA ARG A 25 7.79 7.64 6.88
C ARG A 25 6.89 6.87 7.84
N THR A 26 7.32 5.70 8.20
CA THR A 26 6.52 4.70 8.91
C THR A 26 5.95 5.23 10.23
N GLU A 27 6.80 5.79 11.09
CA GLU A 27 6.37 6.23 12.42
C GLU A 27 5.29 7.32 12.34
N ARG A 28 5.51 8.30 11.46
CA ARG A 28 4.55 9.39 11.28
C ARG A 28 3.23 8.89 10.73
N LEU A 29 3.30 8.01 9.73
CA LEU A 29 2.09 7.42 9.15
C LEU A 29 1.31 6.65 10.21
N MET A 30 1.98 5.84 11.02
CA MET A 30 1.31 5.02 12.01
C MET A 30 0.67 5.85 13.12
N ARG A 31 1.17 7.05 13.41
CA ARG A 31 0.49 7.97 14.34
C ARG A 31 -0.88 8.35 13.84
N PHE A 32 -1.02 8.60 12.54
CA PHE A 32 -2.34 8.89 11.94
C PHE A 32 -3.27 7.68 12.04
N VAL A 33 -2.75 6.49 11.75
CA VAL A 33 -3.55 5.24 11.84
C VAL A 33 -4.00 4.99 13.28
N GLU A 34 -3.09 5.15 14.24
CA GLU A 34 -3.40 4.98 15.66
C GLU A 34 -4.43 6.01 16.15
N ALA A 35 -4.42 7.20 15.55
CA ALA A 35 -5.38 8.26 15.88
C ALA A 35 -6.74 8.07 15.20
N GLY A 36 -6.91 7.02 14.39
CA GLY A 36 -8.19 6.67 13.80
C GLY A 36 -8.28 6.78 12.28
N LEU A 37 -7.20 7.14 11.58
CA LEU A 37 -7.23 7.14 10.11
C LEU A 37 -7.46 5.71 9.63
N PRO A 38 -8.44 5.46 8.75
CA PRO A 38 -8.67 4.11 8.23
C PRO A 38 -7.42 3.56 7.53
N VAL A 39 -6.99 2.37 7.93
CA VAL A 39 -5.77 1.76 7.37
C VAL A 39 -5.92 1.44 5.88
N ASP A 40 -7.14 1.16 5.43
CA ASP A 40 -7.43 0.84 4.03
C ASP A 40 -7.94 2.04 3.21
N LEU A 41 -7.68 3.26 3.69
CA LEU A 41 -8.00 4.47 2.97
C LEU A 41 -7.34 4.44 1.59
N VAL A 42 -8.08 4.87 0.55
CA VAL A 42 -7.57 4.92 -0.82
C VAL A 42 -7.59 6.35 -1.34
N ASN A 43 -6.68 6.63 -2.27
CA ASN A 43 -6.62 7.93 -2.95
C ASN A 43 -7.54 7.94 -4.19
N GLY A 44 -7.46 9.00 -4.99
CA GLY A 44 -8.27 9.16 -6.19
C GLY A 44 -8.06 8.11 -7.28
N SER A 45 -6.94 7.39 -7.23
CA SER A 45 -6.63 6.29 -8.16
C SER A 45 -6.95 4.92 -7.57
N GLY A 46 -7.55 4.88 -6.37
CA GLY A 46 -7.83 3.64 -5.67
C GLY A 46 -6.63 3.01 -5.01
N ASP A 47 -5.49 3.70 -4.94
CA ASP A 47 -4.30 3.19 -4.27
C ASP A 47 -4.45 3.31 -2.77
N SER A 48 -4.29 2.20 -2.05
CA SER A 48 -4.25 2.20 -0.60
C SER A 48 -2.90 2.69 -0.08
N LEU A 49 -2.84 2.98 1.21
CA LEU A 49 -1.56 3.28 1.87
C LEU A 49 -0.57 2.13 1.64
N LEU A 50 -1.05 0.89 1.78
CA LEU A 50 -0.22 -0.29 1.55
C LEU A 50 0.30 -0.36 0.12
N MET A 51 -0.55 -0.11 -0.87
CA MET A 51 -0.15 -0.11 -2.29
C MET A 51 0.96 0.91 -2.54
N LEU A 52 0.82 2.13 -2.01
CA LEU A 52 1.81 3.18 -2.18
C LEU A 52 3.15 2.81 -1.54
N ALA A 53 3.11 2.29 -0.31
CA ALA A 53 4.34 1.84 0.37
C ALA A 53 5.00 0.68 -0.39
N ALA A 54 4.21 -0.26 -0.86
CA ALA A 54 4.71 -1.43 -1.61
C ALA A 54 5.34 -1.01 -2.94
N TYR A 55 4.67 -0.15 -3.70
CA TYR A 55 5.13 0.28 -5.01
C TYR A 55 6.39 1.14 -4.95
N HIS A 56 6.64 1.76 -3.81
CA HIS A 56 7.83 2.59 -3.57
C HIS A 56 8.92 1.88 -2.75
N GLY A 57 8.74 0.59 -2.44
CA GLY A 57 9.78 -0.25 -1.86
C GLY A 57 9.99 -0.13 -0.36
N HIS A 58 9.00 0.37 0.37
CA HIS A 58 9.12 0.62 1.82
C HIS A 58 8.63 -0.58 2.64
N ALA A 59 9.47 -1.60 2.78
CA ALA A 59 9.12 -2.84 3.46
C ALA A 59 8.70 -2.63 4.91
N ASP A 60 9.36 -1.74 5.65
CA ASP A 60 9.01 -1.46 7.05
C ASP A 60 7.60 -0.86 7.16
N THR A 61 7.27 0.07 6.27
CA THR A 61 5.94 0.67 6.22
C THR A 61 4.90 -0.37 5.85
N VAL A 62 5.20 -1.23 4.88
CA VAL A 62 4.33 -2.34 4.48
C VAL A 62 4.03 -3.23 5.69
N ARG A 63 5.05 -3.63 6.43
CA ARG A 63 4.87 -4.49 7.62
C ARG A 63 4.04 -3.81 8.69
N ALA A 64 4.27 -2.52 8.92
CA ALA A 64 3.52 -1.77 9.93
C ALA A 64 2.03 -1.67 9.56
N LEU A 65 1.73 -1.40 8.29
CA LEU A 65 0.35 -1.33 7.81
C LEU A 65 -0.34 -2.69 7.88
N ILE A 66 0.35 -3.76 7.53
CA ILE A 66 -0.17 -5.13 7.67
C ILE A 66 -0.47 -5.42 9.15
N GLY A 67 0.43 -5.04 10.04
CA GLY A 67 0.22 -5.20 11.49
C GLY A 67 -0.99 -4.44 12.02
N ALA A 68 -1.38 -3.36 11.35
CA ALA A 68 -2.56 -2.56 11.68
C ALA A 68 -3.83 -3.06 10.99
N GLY A 69 -3.76 -4.17 10.25
CA GLY A 69 -4.93 -4.79 9.62
C GLY A 69 -5.17 -4.42 8.17
N ALA A 70 -4.19 -3.88 7.46
CA ALA A 70 -4.35 -3.53 6.05
C ALA A 70 -4.73 -4.75 5.20
N ASP A 71 -5.61 -4.54 4.23
CA ASP A 71 -5.98 -5.56 3.25
C ASP A 71 -4.83 -5.73 2.24
N VAL A 72 -4.15 -6.87 2.33
CA VAL A 72 -2.95 -7.13 1.52
C VAL A 72 -3.24 -7.33 0.04
N ASP A 73 -4.50 -7.63 -0.31
CA ASP A 73 -4.91 -7.89 -1.69
C ASP A 73 -5.77 -6.76 -2.28
N ARG A 74 -5.85 -5.60 -1.60
CA ARG A 74 -6.63 -4.48 -2.11
C ARG A 74 -6.07 -3.98 -3.43
N ARG A 75 -6.86 -4.08 -4.49
CA ARG A 75 -6.47 -3.62 -5.82
C ARG A 75 -6.87 -2.18 -6.03
N ASN A 76 -6.11 -1.46 -6.85
CA ASN A 76 -6.45 -0.09 -7.24
C ASN A 76 -7.41 -0.10 -8.43
N ASP A 77 -7.72 1.11 -8.95
CA ASP A 77 -8.67 1.27 -10.06
C ASP A 77 -8.19 0.64 -11.37
N ARG A 78 -6.88 0.35 -11.47
CA ARG A 78 -6.28 -0.35 -12.62
C ARG A 78 -6.12 -1.84 -12.38
N ASP A 79 -6.79 -2.37 -11.38
CA ASP A 79 -6.74 -3.78 -11.00
C ASP A 79 -5.33 -4.28 -10.65
N GLN A 80 -4.51 -3.41 -10.09
CA GLN A 80 -3.16 -3.76 -9.62
C GLN A 80 -3.19 -4.14 -8.16
N SER A 81 -2.53 -5.23 -7.80
CA SER A 81 -2.35 -5.64 -6.41
C SER A 81 -1.02 -5.13 -5.86
N PRO A 82 -0.90 -4.97 -4.53
CA PRO A 82 0.39 -4.59 -3.93
C PRO A 82 1.51 -5.56 -4.28
N LEU A 83 1.22 -6.86 -4.26
CA LEU A 83 2.23 -7.88 -4.57
C LEU A 83 2.69 -7.79 -6.02
N ALA A 84 1.76 -7.61 -6.97
CA ALA A 84 2.13 -7.45 -8.37
C ALA A 84 3.03 -6.23 -8.58
N GLY A 85 2.72 -5.13 -7.88
CA GLY A 85 3.54 -3.93 -7.92
C GLY A 85 4.96 -4.16 -7.42
N ALA A 86 5.10 -4.87 -6.31
CA ALA A 86 6.41 -5.21 -5.73
C ALA A 86 7.21 -6.11 -6.68
N VAL A 87 6.57 -7.09 -7.31
CA VAL A 87 7.22 -7.97 -8.28
C VAL A 87 7.67 -7.19 -9.51
N PHE A 88 6.80 -6.33 -10.03
CA PHE A 88 7.14 -5.47 -11.18
C PHE A 88 8.36 -4.59 -10.90
N LYS A 89 8.40 -4.01 -9.72
CA LYS A 89 9.48 -3.10 -9.31
C LYS A 89 10.72 -3.82 -8.78
N ASP A 90 10.68 -5.12 -8.66
CA ASP A 90 11.79 -5.95 -8.15
C ASP A 90 12.10 -5.66 -6.67
N PHE A 91 11.08 -5.40 -5.87
CA PHE A 91 11.22 -5.15 -4.44
C PHE A 91 11.02 -6.44 -3.65
N GLY A 92 12.06 -7.26 -3.54
CA GLY A 92 11.99 -8.58 -2.91
C GLY A 92 11.56 -8.56 -1.45
N ALA A 93 12.05 -7.60 -0.67
CA ALA A 93 11.67 -7.51 0.75
C ALA A 93 10.19 -7.16 0.94
N VAL A 94 9.65 -6.31 0.07
CA VAL A 94 8.22 -5.98 0.08
C VAL A 94 7.41 -7.20 -0.32
N ALA A 95 7.79 -7.89 -1.40
CA ALA A 95 7.11 -9.10 -1.85
C ALA A 95 7.10 -10.17 -0.75
N ALA A 96 8.23 -10.36 -0.06
CA ALA A 96 8.31 -11.31 1.04
C ALA A 96 7.34 -10.96 2.17
N ALA A 97 7.30 -9.68 2.57
CA ALA A 97 6.39 -9.23 3.62
C ALA A 97 4.92 -9.46 3.25
N LEU A 98 4.55 -9.19 2.01
CA LEU A 98 3.19 -9.40 1.53
C LEU A 98 2.83 -10.89 1.48
N LEU A 99 3.72 -11.73 0.97
CA LEU A 99 3.50 -13.17 0.91
C LEU A 99 3.38 -13.79 2.30
N GLU A 100 4.22 -13.36 3.24
CA GLU A 100 4.14 -13.81 4.64
C GLU A 100 2.78 -13.46 5.27
N ALA A 101 2.19 -12.36 4.83
CA ALA A 101 0.88 -11.92 5.31
C ALA A 101 -0.29 -12.58 4.56
N GLY A 102 -0.02 -13.47 3.63
CA GLY A 102 -1.04 -14.21 2.90
C GLY A 102 -1.53 -13.56 1.62
N ALA A 103 -0.76 -12.63 1.04
CA ALA A 103 -1.14 -12.03 -0.24
C ALA A 103 -1.33 -13.08 -1.32
N ASP A 104 -2.38 -12.90 -2.13
CA ASP A 104 -2.72 -13.83 -3.20
C ASP A 104 -1.89 -13.51 -4.46
N PRO A 105 -1.01 -14.42 -4.90
CA PRO A 105 -0.18 -14.17 -6.08
C PRO A 105 -0.98 -14.15 -7.39
N ASP A 106 -2.23 -14.58 -7.36
CA ASP A 106 -3.11 -14.59 -8.54
C ASP A 106 -4.11 -13.42 -8.57
N ALA A 107 -4.05 -12.52 -7.59
CA ALA A 107 -4.91 -11.34 -7.56
C ALA A 107 -4.42 -10.27 -8.54
N GLY A 108 -5.38 -9.61 -9.18
CA GLY A 108 -5.08 -8.49 -10.08
C GLY A 108 -4.79 -8.91 -11.52
N THR A 109 -4.67 -7.89 -12.38
CA THR A 109 -4.44 -8.11 -13.82
C THR A 109 -3.42 -7.08 -14.34
N PRO A 110 -2.18 -7.49 -14.67
CA PRO A 110 -1.67 -8.84 -14.46
C PRO A 110 -1.48 -9.15 -12.97
N SER A 111 -1.58 -10.41 -12.62
CA SER A 111 -1.31 -10.86 -11.26
C SER A 111 0.19 -10.82 -10.97
N ALA A 112 0.54 -10.99 -9.69
CA ALA A 112 1.95 -11.08 -9.30
C ALA A 112 2.63 -12.27 -9.98
N ARG A 113 1.94 -13.41 -10.08
CA ARG A 113 2.47 -14.60 -10.74
C ARG A 113 2.73 -14.36 -12.23
N GLN A 114 1.78 -13.70 -12.91
CA GLN A 114 1.95 -13.33 -14.32
C GLN A 114 3.11 -12.35 -14.50
N THR A 115 3.20 -11.36 -13.62
CA THR A 115 4.28 -10.37 -13.65
C THR A 115 5.64 -11.03 -13.43
N ALA A 116 5.73 -11.96 -12.47
CA ALA A 116 6.95 -12.70 -12.20
C ALA A 116 7.41 -13.47 -13.46
N ALA A 117 6.47 -14.10 -14.16
CA ALA A 117 6.79 -14.82 -15.40
C ALA A 117 7.27 -13.87 -16.50
N MET A 118 6.64 -12.70 -16.64
CA MET A 118 7.03 -11.71 -17.66
C MET A 118 8.43 -11.16 -17.45
N PHE A 119 8.86 -11.00 -16.21
CA PHE A 119 10.15 -10.41 -15.85
C PHE A 119 11.17 -11.45 -15.36
N ASP A 120 10.87 -12.72 -15.53
CA ASP A 120 11.75 -13.83 -15.18
C ASP A 120 12.15 -13.79 -13.69
N ARG A 121 11.19 -13.46 -12.83
CA ARG A 121 11.34 -13.49 -11.38
C ARG A 121 10.92 -14.87 -10.88
N ASP A 122 11.74 -15.52 -10.09
CA ASP A 122 11.48 -16.87 -9.59
C ASP A 122 10.93 -16.88 -8.15
N TRP A 123 10.31 -15.82 -7.73
CA TRP A 123 9.76 -15.69 -6.36
C TRP A 123 8.43 -16.42 -6.17
N LEU A 124 7.73 -16.72 -7.26
CA LEU A 124 6.38 -17.26 -7.22
C LEU A 124 6.28 -18.54 -8.08
#